data_95b6f8f43bc80e847d58e08100a756af
#
_entry.id   95b6f8f43bc80e847d58e08100a756af
#
_cell.length_a   1.000
_cell.length_b   1.000
_cell.length_c   1.000
_cell.angle_alpha   90.00
_cell.angle_beta   90.00
_cell.angle_gamma   90.00
#
_symmetry.space_group_name_H-M   'P 1'
#
loop_
_entity.id
_entity.type
_entity.pdbx_description
1 polymer ?
#
loop_
_entity_poly.entity_id
_entity_poly.type
_entity_poly.pdbx_seq_one_letter_code
_entity_poly.pdbx_strand_id
1 'polypeptide(L)'
;MSSYSPRVTILKYQRPDPYGPIPARSFQRQMAFLHAARYHILSLRELVTGLEGRASIPNRAVHLTFDDATADFAGQAWPVMRRYGFPASVFLVSDCIGKSAEWLGKNVGEAVPLMDAETILRLQSEGVRFGSHTRTHAHLISLDPERLNDEVTTSRAALTQLLGRDVFAFCYPYGEVNRAVLRAVGNAGYRLGFTGERNRATRGTHPLILPRHAVSFGTGIAGLFWKLALQPGGKPLELT
;
A
#
# COMPACT_ATOMS: atom_id res chain seq x y z
N MET A 1 2.60 -34.64 -6.31
CA MET A 1 1.77 -33.47 -6.69
C MET A 1 2.31 -32.28 -5.93
N SER A 2 2.95 -31.33 -6.62
CA SER A 2 3.46 -30.11 -5.99
C SER A 2 2.28 -29.31 -5.47
N SER A 3 2.17 -29.13 -4.15
CA SER A 3 1.14 -28.33 -3.51
C SER A 3 1.38 -26.85 -3.87
N TYR A 4 0.74 -26.39 -4.93
CA TYR A 4 0.76 -24.97 -5.29
C TYR A 4 0.05 -24.18 -4.20
N SER A 5 0.81 -23.58 -3.31
CA SER A 5 0.24 -22.65 -2.33
C SER A 5 -0.08 -21.33 -3.04
N PRO A 6 -1.35 -20.94 -3.11
CA PRO A 6 -1.75 -19.68 -3.74
C PRO A 6 -1.03 -18.49 -3.12
N ARG A 7 -0.46 -17.61 -3.94
CA ARG A 7 0.34 -16.46 -3.51
C ARG A 7 -0.16 -15.19 -4.17
N VAL A 8 -0.05 -14.08 -3.43
CA VAL A 8 -0.31 -12.73 -3.95
C VAL A 8 0.99 -11.93 -3.92
N THR A 9 1.35 -11.34 -5.05
CA THR A 9 2.40 -10.32 -5.08
C THR A 9 1.78 -8.96 -4.82
N ILE A 10 2.16 -8.32 -3.72
CA ILE A 10 1.68 -6.98 -3.39
C ILE A 10 2.75 -5.99 -3.87
N LEU A 11 2.38 -5.11 -4.77
CA LEU A 11 3.27 -4.07 -5.29
C LEU A 11 3.05 -2.77 -4.53
N LYS A 12 4.14 -2.16 -4.06
CA LYS A 12 4.16 -0.85 -3.44
C LYS A 12 4.65 0.17 -4.45
N TYR A 13 3.78 1.10 -4.83
CA TYR A 13 4.10 2.30 -5.57
C TYR A 13 4.24 3.45 -4.57
N GLN A 14 5.38 4.07 -4.58
CA GLN A 14 5.70 5.20 -3.72
C GLN A 14 6.60 6.15 -4.51
N ARG A 15 6.52 7.44 -4.23
CA ARG A 15 7.48 8.42 -4.72
C ARG A 15 8.80 8.20 -3.94
N PRO A 16 9.84 7.61 -4.54
CA PRO A 16 11.09 7.41 -3.82
C PRO A 16 11.87 8.71 -3.76
N ASP A 17 12.24 9.13 -2.57
CA ASP A 17 13.26 10.13 -2.35
C ASP A 17 14.65 9.48 -2.55
N PRO A 18 15.62 10.07 -3.29
CA PRO A 18 15.62 11.39 -3.96
C PRO A 18 15.24 11.35 -5.46
N TYR A 19 14.73 10.23 -5.97
CA TYR A 19 14.62 10.00 -7.42
C TYR A 19 13.30 10.46 -8.05
N GLY A 20 12.42 11.08 -7.30
CA GLY A 20 11.14 11.59 -7.80
C GLY A 20 10.09 10.52 -8.14
N PRO A 21 8.95 10.90 -8.76
CA PRO A 21 7.87 9.99 -9.09
C PRO A 21 8.27 9.01 -10.19
N ILE A 22 7.59 7.86 -10.23
CA ILE A 22 7.71 6.95 -11.37
C ILE A 22 7.21 7.69 -12.61
N PRO A 23 7.99 7.78 -13.69
CA PRO A 23 7.56 8.49 -14.89
C PRO A 23 6.22 7.95 -15.41
N ALA A 24 5.28 8.82 -15.73
CA ALA A 24 3.94 8.44 -16.18
C ALA A 24 3.95 7.41 -17.32
N ARG A 25 4.86 7.56 -18.29
CA ARG A 25 5.05 6.58 -19.38
C ARG A 25 5.50 5.21 -18.88
N SER A 26 6.35 5.16 -17.84
CA SER A 26 6.80 3.90 -17.24
C SER A 26 5.64 3.22 -16.54
N PHE A 27 4.85 3.95 -15.75
CA PHE A 27 3.65 3.44 -15.10
C PHE A 27 2.63 2.91 -16.11
N GLN A 28 2.34 3.67 -17.17
CA GLN A 28 1.45 3.23 -18.27
C GLN A 28 1.90 1.91 -18.88
N ARG A 29 3.20 1.76 -19.19
CA ARG A 29 3.76 0.50 -19.72
C ARG A 29 3.63 -0.64 -18.73
N GLN A 30 3.82 -0.40 -17.45
CA GLN A 30 3.66 -1.41 -16.40
C GLN A 30 2.21 -1.89 -16.31
N MET A 31 1.21 -0.99 -16.35
CA MET A 31 -0.21 -1.37 -16.34
C MET A 31 -0.59 -2.12 -17.62
N ALA A 32 -0.13 -1.66 -18.77
CA ALA A 32 -0.32 -2.36 -20.04
C ALA A 32 0.27 -3.78 -20.02
N PHE A 33 1.46 -3.94 -19.44
CA PHE A 33 2.10 -5.25 -19.28
C PHE A 33 1.28 -6.17 -18.35
N LEU A 34 0.82 -5.68 -17.20
CA LEU A 34 0.00 -6.47 -16.28
C LEU A 34 -1.28 -6.95 -16.95
N HIS A 35 -1.91 -6.08 -17.74
CA HIS A 35 -3.12 -6.42 -18.51
C HIS A 35 -2.82 -7.46 -19.62
N ALA A 36 -1.84 -7.20 -20.47
CA ALA A 36 -1.47 -8.08 -21.58
C ALA A 36 -1.01 -9.48 -21.10
N ALA A 37 -0.28 -9.53 -19.98
CA ALA A 37 0.18 -10.77 -19.36
C ALA A 37 -0.89 -11.46 -18.48
N ARG A 38 -2.13 -10.92 -18.46
CA ARG A 38 -3.28 -11.48 -17.74
C ARG A 38 -3.03 -11.70 -16.26
N TYR A 39 -2.41 -10.71 -15.59
CA TYR A 39 -2.36 -10.68 -14.13
C TYR A 39 -3.73 -10.32 -13.56
N HIS A 40 -4.14 -11.01 -12.51
CA HIS A 40 -5.36 -10.71 -11.77
C HIS A 40 -5.07 -9.65 -10.71
N ILE A 41 -5.55 -8.43 -10.94
CA ILE A 41 -5.36 -7.34 -9.99
C ILE A 41 -6.49 -7.42 -8.95
N LEU A 42 -6.12 -7.84 -7.74
CA LEU A 42 -7.07 -8.02 -6.65
C LEU A 42 -7.45 -6.68 -6.03
N SER A 43 -8.72 -6.48 -5.77
CA SER A 43 -9.19 -5.45 -4.84
C SER A 43 -8.77 -5.78 -3.41
N LEU A 44 -8.82 -4.80 -2.51
CA LEU A 44 -8.54 -5.00 -1.09
C LEU A 44 -9.46 -6.05 -0.46
N ARG A 45 -10.74 -6.12 -0.90
CA ARG A 45 -11.69 -7.12 -0.43
C ARG A 45 -11.32 -8.54 -0.88
N GLU A 46 -10.96 -8.71 -2.15
CA GLU A 46 -10.51 -10.00 -2.69
C GLU A 46 -9.21 -10.47 -2.03
N LEU A 47 -8.27 -9.55 -1.75
CA LEU A 47 -7.08 -9.86 -1.00
C LEU A 47 -7.42 -10.43 0.38
N VAL A 48 -8.29 -9.74 1.15
CA VAL A 48 -8.74 -10.21 2.47
C VAL A 48 -9.38 -11.59 2.37
N THR A 49 -10.40 -11.74 1.54
CA THR A 49 -11.16 -13.00 1.45
C THR A 49 -10.30 -14.15 0.95
N GLY A 50 -9.33 -13.88 0.08
CA GLY A 50 -8.39 -14.87 -0.41
C GLY A 50 -7.40 -15.34 0.67
N LEU A 51 -6.82 -14.41 1.43
CA LEU A 51 -5.89 -14.72 2.52
C LEU A 51 -6.58 -15.44 3.69
N GLU A 52 -7.81 -15.07 4.00
CA GLU A 52 -8.64 -15.74 5.01
C GLU A 52 -9.17 -17.13 4.56
N GLY A 53 -8.90 -17.53 3.32
CA GLY A 53 -9.36 -18.82 2.79
C GLY A 53 -10.84 -18.87 2.40
N ARG A 54 -11.56 -17.74 2.46
CA ARG A 54 -12.98 -17.62 2.09
C ARG A 54 -13.23 -17.53 0.58
N ALA A 55 -12.17 -17.26 -0.19
CA ALA A 55 -12.18 -17.25 -1.65
C ALA A 55 -10.90 -17.89 -2.20
N SER A 56 -10.94 -18.35 -3.45
CA SER A 56 -9.73 -18.79 -4.15
C SER A 56 -8.84 -17.59 -4.52
N ILE A 57 -7.53 -17.74 -4.36
CA ILE A 57 -6.56 -16.79 -4.90
C ILE A 57 -6.23 -17.23 -6.32
N PRO A 58 -6.50 -16.42 -7.36
CA PRO A 58 -6.22 -16.79 -8.73
C PRO A 58 -4.71 -16.87 -8.99
N ASN A 59 -4.34 -17.57 -10.04
CA ASN A 59 -2.97 -17.57 -10.55
C ASN A 59 -2.57 -16.14 -10.97
N ARG A 60 -1.29 -15.77 -10.78
CA ARG A 60 -0.78 -14.43 -11.10
C ARG A 60 -1.53 -13.32 -10.38
N ALA A 61 -1.96 -13.58 -9.13
CA ALA A 61 -2.63 -12.57 -8.30
C ALA A 61 -1.65 -11.46 -7.91
N VAL A 62 -2.06 -10.22 -8.13
CA VAL A 62 -1.33 -9.00 -7.77
C VAL A 62 -2.27 -8.05 -7.03
N HIS A 63 -1.76 -7.35 -6.02
CA HIS A 63 -2.47 -6.26 -5.38
C HIS A 63 -1.63 -4.98 -5.49
N LEU A 64 -2.25 -3.86 -5.90
CA LEU A 64 -1.56 -2.60 -6.13
C LEU A 64 -1.81 -1.65 -4.95
N THR A 65 -0.74 -1.21 -4.32
CA THR A 65 -0.78 -0.28 -3.19
C THR A 65 0.01 1.00 -3.49
N PHE A 66 -0.50 2.12 -3.01
CA PHE A 66 0.08 3.45 -3.17
C PHE A 66 0.19 4.11 -1.80
N ASP A 67 1.40 4.43 -1.39
CA ASP A 67 1.66 5.06 -0.11
C ASP A 67 1.60 6.60 -0.24
N ASP A 68 1.46 7.29 0.90
CA ASP A 68 1.47 8.74 1.07
C ASP A 68 0.29 9.50 0.45
N ALA A 69 -0.44 8.93 -0.49
CA ALA A 69 -1.60 9.58 -1.14
C ALA A 69 -1.25 10.91 -1.83
N THR A 70 -0.11 10.95 -2.54
CA THR A 70 0.33 12.14 -3.27
C THR A 70 -0.67 12.54 -4.37
N ALA A 71 -0.79 13.84 -4.66
CA ALA A 71 -1.79 14.37 -5.59
C ALA A 71 -1.62 13.85 -7.03
N ASP A 72 -0.41 13.46 -7.43
CA ASP A 72 -0.13 12.87 -8.74
C ASP A 72 -0.79 11.51 -8.95
N PHE A 73 -1.15 10.77 -7.87
CA PHE A 73 -1.97 9.57 -7.99
C PHE A 73 -3.30 9.86 -8.70
N ALA A 74 -3.99 10.91 -8.29
CA ALA A 74 -5.29 11.27 -8.86
C ALA A 74 -5.22 11.68 -10.34
N GLY A 75 -4.17 12.41 -10.72
CA GLY A 75 -4.00 12.96 -12.08
C GLY A 75 -3.29 12.02 -13.04
N GLN A 76 -2.41 11.15 -12.57
CA GLN A 76 -1.54 10.35 -13.43
C GLN A 76 -1.78 8.85 -13.31
N ALA A 77 -1.86 8.30 -12.09
CA ALA A 77 -1.95 6.87 -11.89
C ALA A 77 -3.39 6.36 -12.07
N TRP A 78 -4.36 6.98 -11.38
CA TRP A 78 -5.73 6.50 -11.38
C TRP A 78 -6.39 6.48 -12.76
N PRO A 79 -6.28 7.50 -13.64
CA PRO A 79 -6.85 7.44 -14.99
C PRO A 79 -6.33 6.25 -15.81
N VAL A 80 -5.07 5.90 -15.63
CA VAL A 80 -4.47 4.73 -16.31
C VAL A 80 -5.03 3.43 -15.76
N MET A 81 -5.09 3.28 -14.43
CA MET A 81 -5.63 2.07 -13.79
C MET A 81 -7.10 1.85 -14.13
N ARG A 82 -7.89 2.92 -14.10
CA ARG A 82 -9.32 2.89 -14.43
C ARG A 82 -9.57 2.40 -15.86
N ARG A 83 -8.71 2.76 -16.82
CA ARG A 83 -8.78 2.29 -18.21
C ARG A 83 -8.71 0.77 -18.32
N TYR A 84 -7.97 0.11 -17.43
CA TYR A 84 -7.84 -1.34 -17.39
C TYR A 84 -8.79 -2.01 -16.38
N GLY A 85 -9.63 -1.24 -15.69
CA GLY A 85 -10.48 -1.77 -14.61
C GLY A 85 -9.69 -2.24 -13.38
N PHE A 86 -8.48 -1.73 -13.17
CA PHE A 86 -7.62 -2.14 -12.07
C PHE A 86 -7.97 -1.43 -10.78
N PRO A 87 -8.28 -2.17 -9.70
CA PRO A 87 -8.50 -1.59 -8.38
C PRO A 87 -7.19 -1.07 -7.77
N ALA A 88 -7.30 -0.08 -6.88
CA ALA A 88 -6.19 0.47 -6.12
C ALA A 88 -6.49 0.53 -4.63
N SER A 89 -5.45 0.35 -3.81
CA SER A 89 -5.44 0.70 -2.39
C SER A 89 -4.45 1.84 -2.16
N VAL A 90 -4.91 2.93 -1.56
CA VAL A 90 -4.11 4.13 -1.29
C VAL A 90 -4.09 4.39 0.22
N PHE A 91 -2.93 4.67 0.79
CA PHE A 91 -2.77 4.88 2.22
C PHE A 91 -2.58 6.36 2.54
N LEU A 92 -3.45 6.87 3.42
CA LEU A 92 -3.58 8.27 3.78
C LEU A 92 -2.88 8.57 5.10
N VAL A 93 -2.12 9.67 5.15
CA VAL A 93 -1.63 10.27 6.39
C VAL A 93 -2.68 11.28 6.86
N SER A 94 -3.43 10.96 7.93
CA SER A 94 -4.70 11.63 8.22
C SER A 94 -4.58 13.13 8.50
N ASP A 95 -3.57 13.56 9.24
CA ASP A 95 -3.37 14.98 9.57
C ASP A 95 -2.74 15.78 8.43
N CYS A 96 -2.35 15.11 7.34
CA CYS A 96 -1.68 15.74 6.20
C CYS A 96 -2.55 15.82 4.94
N ILE A 97 -3.83 15.44 5.02
CA ILE A 97 -4.79 15.56 3.92
C ILE A 97 -4.87 17.01 3.46
N GLY A 98 -4.67 17.27 2.15
CA GLY A 98 -4.66 18.60 1.55
C GLY A 98 -3.43 19.45 1.86
N LYS A 99 -2.43 18.88 2.52
CA LYS A 99 -1.14 19.52 2.83
C LYS A 99 -0.02 18.97 1.94
N SER A 100 1.21 19.27 2.30
CA SER A 100 2.40 18.71 1.65
C SER A 100 3.08 17.66 2.51
N ALA A 101 3.65 16.65 1.87
CA ALA A 101 4.45 15.61 2.51
C ALA A 101 5.88 16.12 2.75
N GLU A 102 6.17 16.61 3.94
CA GLU A 102 7.50 17.11 4.32
C GLU A 102 8.56 16.02 4.31
N TRP A 103 8.17 14.77 4.64
CA TRP A 103 9.08 13.60 4.64
C TRP A 103 9.53 13.19 3.23
N LEU A 104 8.83 13.60 2.18
CA LEU A 104 9.19 13.33 0.79
C LEU A 104 10.01 14.45 0.14
N GLY A 105 10.11 15.61 0.75
CA GLY A 105 10.71 16.80 0.17
C GLY A 105 12.13 17.15 0.62
N LYS A 106 12.65 16.48 1.65
CA LYS A 106 13.92 16.86 2.31
C LYS A 106 15.13 16.92 1.39
N ASN A 107 15.14 16.15 0.30
CA ASN A 107 16.27 16.10 -0.64
C ASN A 107 15.95 16.70 -2.01
N VAL A 108 14.73 17.12 -2.29
CA VAL A 108 14.30 17.60 -3.62
C VAL A 108 13.98 19.10 -3.63
N GLY A 109 13.92 19.74 -2.46
CA GLY A 109 13.62 21.17 -2.32
C GLY A 109 12.20 21.58 -2.72
N GLU A 110 11.35 20.65 -3.11
CA GLU A 110 9.96 20.88 -3.53
C GLU A 110 8.97 20.26 -2.58
N ALA A 111 7.93 21.00 -2.21
CA ALA A 111 6.80 20.48 -1.45
C ALA A 111 6.02 19.46 -2.31
N VAL A 112 5.81 18.26 -1.79
CA VAL A 112 5.03 17.22 -2.48
C VAL A 112 3.58 17.30 -2.02
N PRO A 113 2.64 17.79 -2.85
CA PRO A 113 1.25 17.94 -2.45
C PRO A 113 0.58 16.59 -2.26
N LEU A 114 -0.23 16.48 -1.22
CA LEU A 114 -1.09 15.34 -0.92
C LEU A 114 -2.52 15.63 -1.38
N MET A 115 -3.29 14.58 -1.67
CA MET A 115 -4.70 14.72 -2.06
C MET A 115 -5.49 15.40 -0.94
N ASP A 116 -6.40 16.28 -1.32
CA ASP A 116 -7.40 16.87 -0.45
C ASP A 116 -8.60 15.94 -0.22
N ALA A 117 -9.47 16.31 0.71
CA ALA A 117 -10.64 15.52 1.08
C ALA A 117 -11.63 15.34 -0.08
N GLU A 118 -11.82 16.36 -0.91
CA GLU A 118 -12.72 16.32 -2.07
C GLU A 118 -12.21 15.28 -3.09
N THR A 119 -10.94 15.34 -3.42
CA THR A 119 -10.29 14.38 -4.33
C THR A 119 -10.39 12.94 -3.79
N ILE A 120 -10.14 12.74 -2.49
CA ILE A 120 -10.24 11.44 -1.83
C ILE A 120 -11.66 10.88 -1.95
N LEU A 121 -12.68 11.66 -1.60
CA LEU A 121 -14.08 11.22 -1.65
C LEU A 121 -14.53 10.93 -3.08
N ARG A 122 -14.13 11.75 -4.04
CA ARG A 122 -14.38 11.51 -5.48
C ARG A 122 -13.75 10.18 -5.92
N LEU A 123 -12.48 9.96 -5.63
CA LEU A 123 -11.78 8.71 -5.98
C LEU A 123 -12.38 7.49 -5.28
N GLN A 124 -12.85 7.64 -4.04
CA GLN A 124 -13.58 6.59 -3.34
C GLN A 124 -14.86 6.20 -4.08
N SER A 125 -15.62 7.18 -4.58
CA SER A 125 -16.83 6.93 -5.37
C SER A 125 -16.52 6.24 -6.70
N GLU A 126 -15.34 6.47 -7.26
CA GLU A 126 -14.83 5.82 -8.46
C GLU A 126 -14.25 4.41 -8.22
N GLY A 127 -14.20 3.95 -6.96
CA GLY A 127 -13.79 2.58 -6.62
C GLY A 127 -12.42 2.43 -5.96
N VAL A 128 -11.64 3.50 -5.78
CA VAL A 128 -10.40 3.47 -4.99
C VAL A 128 -10.69 3.09 -3.54
N ARG A 129 -9.86 2.27 -2.94
CA ARG A 129 -9.94 1.93 -1.52
C ARG A 129 -8.84 2.65 -0.75
N PHE A 130 -9.23 3.26 0.35
CA PHE A 130 -8.32 3.98 1.21
C PHE A 130 -8.06 3.22 2.51
N GLY A 131 -6.80 3.28 2.98
CA GLY A 131 -6.32 2.78 4.25
C GLY A 131 -5.55 3.87 5.00
N SER A 132 -5.10 3.56 6.21
CA SER A 132 -4.32 4.48 7.05
C SER A 132 -2.82 4.32 6.82
N HIS A 133 -2.12 5.45 6.81
CA HIS A 133 -0.65 5.54 6.87
C HIS A 133 -0.21 6.37 8.07
N THR A 134 -0.84 6.12 9.22
CA THR A 134 -0.72 6.85 10.48
C THR A 134 -1.32 8.26 10.46
N ARG A 135 -1.18 8.94 11.58
CA ARG A 135 -1.65 10.31 11.76
C ARG A 135 -0.71 11.32 11.12
N THR A 136 0.61 11.22 11.41
CA THR A 136 1.61 12.21 11.02
C THR A 136 2.78 11.65 10.21
N HIS A 137 2.74 10.37 9.80
CA HIS A 137 3.83 9.66 9.15
C HIS A 137 5.06 9.44 10.04
N ALA A 138 4.85 9.22 11.34
CA ALA A 138 5.92 9.04 12.32
C ALA A 138 6.65 7.69 12.19
N HIS A 139 7.92 7.65 12.64
CA HIS A 139 8.66 6.40 12.89
C HIS A 139 8.09 5.69 14.13
N LEU A 140 7.13 4.79 13.93
CA LEU A 140 6.35 4.18 15.01
C LEU A 140 7.20 3.41 16.03
N ILE A 141 8.30 2.80 15.59
CA ILE A 141 9.19 2.00 16.45
C ILE A 141 9.96 2.85 17.48
N SER A 142 10.03 4.17 17.28
CA SER A 142 10.72 5.11 18.17
C SER A 142 9.78 5.91 19.09
N LEU A 143 8.47 5.66 19.01
CA LEU A 143 7.48 6.35 19.83
C LEU A 143 7.28 5.65 21.18
N ASP A 144 6.97 6.44 22.20
CA ASP A 144 6.43 5.93 23.45
C ASP A 144 5.03 5.32 23.23
N PRO A 145 4.53 4.49 24.17
CA PRO A 145 3.26 3.78 24.00
C PRO A 145 2.03 4.70 23.81
N GLU A 146 2.02 5.88 24.43
CA GLU A 146 0.91 6.81 24.34
C GLU A 146 0.84 7.44 22.95
N ARG A 147 1.96 7.96 22.45
CA ARG A 147 2.08 8.52 21.10
C ARG A 147 1.86 7.47 20.02
N LEU A 148 2.38 6.25 20.24
CA LEU A 148 2.14 5.15 19.31
C LEU A 148 0.64 4.84 19.20
N ASN A 149 -0.06 4.76 20.33
CA ASN A 149 -1.49 4.53 20.34
C ASN A 149 -2.26 5.67 19.66
N ASP A 150 -1.89 6.91 19.90
CA ASP A 150 -2.49 8.09 19.27
C ASP A 150 -2.32 8.07 17.74
N GLU A 151 -1.11 7.79 17.23
CA GLU A 151 -0.84 7.69 15.79
C GLU A 151 -1.75 6.68 15.08
N VAL A 152 -2.02 5.54 15.68
CA VAL A 152 -2.79 4.47 15.05
C VAL A 152 -4.29 4.60 15.27
N THR A 153 -4.74 5.01 16.46
CA THR A 153 -6.18 5.09 16.77
C THR A 153 -6.81 6.36 16.21
N THR A 154 -6.15 7.51 16.37
CA THR A 154 -6.66 8.80 15.87
C THR A 154 -6.71 8.81 14.36
N SER A 155 -5.70 8.26 13.66
CA SER A 155 -5.73 8.15 12.20
C SER A 155 -6.90 7.28 11.72
N ARG A 156 -7.16 6.15 12.38
CA ARG A 156 -8.31 5.29 12.02
C ARG A 156 -9.63 6.00 12.20
N ALA A 157 -9.82 6.66 13.35
CA ALA A 157 -11.05 7.39 13.66
C ALA A 157 -11.31 8.52 12.65
N ALA A 158 -10.30 9.37 12.40
CA ALA A 158 -10.41 10.47 11.45
C ALA A 158 -10.73 10.01 10.04
N LEU A 159 -10.04 8.98 9.55
CA LEU A 159 -10.27 8.43 8.23
C LEU A 159 -11.63 7.71 8.11
N THR A 160 -12.08 7.00 9.16
CA THR A 160 -13.40 6.39 9.20
C THR A 160 -14.50 7.45 9.12
N GLN A 161 -14.33 8.56 9.83
CA GLN A 161 -15.24 9.70 9.77
C GLN A 161 -15.25 10.34 8.37
N LEU A 162 -14.09 10.63 7.79
CA LEU A 162 -13.98 11.24 6.46
C LEU A 162 -14.62 10.38 5.38
N LEU A 163 -14.29 9.07 5.38
CA LEU A 163 -14.69 8.13 4.32
C LEU A 163 -16.11 7.56 4.50
N GLY A 164 -16.74 7.77 5.67
CA GLY A 164 -18.04 7.21 6.00
C GLY A 164 -18.08 5.68 6.03
N ARG A 165 -16.93 5.03 6.23
CA ARG A 165 -16.78 3.57 6.26
C ARG A 165 -15.60 3.13 7.12
N ASP A 166 -15.64 1.87 7.58
CA ASP A 166 -14.54 1.28 8.35
C ASP A 166 -13.22 1.26 7.56
N VAL A 167 -12.17 1.77 8.21
CA VAL A 167 -10.79 1.75 7.73
C VAL A 167 -10.05 0.63 8.44
N PHE A 168 -9.93 -0.51 7.78
CA PHE A 168 -9.37 -1.74 8.36
C PHE A 168 -7.98 -2.10 7.83
N ALA A 169 -7.45 -1.34 6.87
CA ALA A 169 -6.13 -1.54 6.28
C ALA A 169 -5.15 -0.46 6.75
N PHE A 170 -3.96 -0.88 7.16
CA PHE A 170 -2.89 -0.03 7.66
C PHE A 170 -1.61 -0.24 6.85
N CYS A 171 -0.87 0.81 6.60
CA CYS A 171 0.46 0.75 6.03
C CYS A 171 1.46 1.36 7.01
N TYR A 172 2.50 0.61 7.32
CA TYR A 172 3.56 1.08 8.23
C TYR A 172 4.46 2.09 7.51
N PRO A 173 4.62 3.34 8.03
CA PRO A 173 5.61 4.27 7.53
C PRO A 173 7.00 3.63 7.53
N TYR A 174 7.77 3.88 6.47
CA TYR A 174 9.10 3.28 6.27
C TYR A 174 9.11 1.74 6.18
N GLY A 175 7.96 1.09 6.38
CA GLY A 175 7.82 -0.37 6.44
C GLY A 175 8.23 -0.97 7.79
N GLU A 176 8.50 -0.14 8.80
CA GLU A 176 9.04 -0.51 10.09
C GLU A 176 7.94 -1.03 11.04
N VAL A 177 8.16 -2.20 11.63
CA VAL A 177 7.26 -2.79 12.61
C VAL A 177 8.03 -3.64 13.62
N ASN A 178 7.70 -3.49 14.90
CA ASN A 178 8.13 -4.35 15.99
C ASN A 178 6.90 -4.92 16.73
N ARG A 179 7.12 -5.73 17.77
CA ARG A 179 6.00 -6.34 18.52
C ARG A 179 5.06 -5.33 19.18
N ALA A 180 5.58 -4.18 19.63
CA ALA A 180 4.76 -3.14 20.25
C ALA A 180 3.86 -2.47 19.21
N VAL A 181 4.43 -2.08 18.07
CA VAL A 181 3.70 -1.49 16.93
C VAL A 181 2.64 -2.46 16.40
N LEU A 182 3.00 -3.73 16.21
CA LEU A 182 2.05 -4.75 15.75
C LEU A 182 0.85 -4.88 16.68
N ARG A 183 1.08 -4.91 18.00
CA ARG A 183 0.00 -4.97 19.00
C ARG A 183 -0.87 -3.70 18.97
N ALA A 184 -0.25 -2.52 18.90
CA ALA A 184 -1.00 -1.26 18.85
C ALA A 184 -1.92 -1.20 17.61
N VAL A 185 -1.42 -1.57 16.44
CA VAL A 185 -2.20 -1.63 15.19
C VAL A 185 -3.34 -2.64 15.28
N GLY A 186 -3.08 -3.84 15.85
CA GLY A 186 -4.12 -4.84 16.08
C GLY A 186 -5.20 -4.37 17.06
N ASN A 187 -4.79 -3.80 18.21
CA ASN A 187 -5.69 -3.26 19.23
C ASN A 187 -6.53 -2.08 18.72
N ALA A 188 -5.98 -1.26 17.82
CA ALA A 188 -6.73 -0.19 17.14
C ALA A 188 -7.81 -0.72 16.18
N GLY A 189 -7.86 -2.05 15.92
CA GLY A 189 -8.88 -2.70 15.11
C GLY A 189 -8.56 -2.76 13.61
N TYR A 190 -7.32 -2.54 13.20
CA TYR A 190 -6.90 -2.84 11.84
C TYR A 190 -6.81 -4.35 11.63
N ARG A 191 -7.17 -4.80 10.43
CA ARG A 191 -7.19 -6.23 10.06
C ARG A 191 -6.12 -6.61 9.05
N LEU A 192 -5.61 -5.62 8.30
CA LEU A 192 -4.48 -5.78 7.38
C LEU A 192 -3.41 -4.74 7.70
N GLY A 193 -2.16 -5.17 7.68
CA GLY A 193 -0.99 -4.30 7.80
C GLY A 193 0.02 -4.58 6.68
N PHE A 194 0.51 -3.53 6.02
CA PHE A 194 1.43 -3.63 4.88
C PHE A 194 2.81 -3.11 5.26
N THR A 195 3.81 -3.98 5.17
CA THR A 195 5.21 -3.68 5.54
C THR A 195 6.08 -3.34 4.33
N GLY A 196 7.38 -3.10 4.58
CA GLY A 196 8.41 -2.97 3.54
C GLY A 196 9.11 -4.28 3.18
N GLU A 197 8.77 -5.39 3.82
CA GLU A 197 9.40 -6.68 3.59
C GLU A 197 9.18 -7.21 2.17
N ARG A 198 10.22 -7.81 1.60
CA ARG A 198 10.18 -8.32 0.22
C ARG A 198 9.80 -9.79 0.20
N ASN A 199 8.52 -10.07 0.07
CA ASN A 199 8.01 -11.44 -0.05
C ASN A 199 6.65 -11.44 -0.76
N ARG A 200 6.07 -12.62 -0.95
CA ARG A 200 4.70 -12.81 -1.42
C ARG A 200 3.80 -13.20 -0.27
N ALA A 201 2.61 -12.63 -0.24
CA ALA A 201 1.61 -12.99 0.76
C ALA A 201 0.96 -14.34 0.41
N THR A 202 0.76 -15.17 1.42
CA THR A 202 0.08 -16.46 1.37
C THR A 202 -0.97 -16.53 2.48
N ARG A 203 -1.80 -17.56 2.50
CA ARG A 203 -2.74 -17.80 3.61
C ARG A 203 -2.07 -17.97 4.97
N GLY A 204 -0.79 -18.39 5.00
CA GLY A 204 0.00 -18.49 6.23
C GLY A 204 0.66 -17.18 6.65
N THR A 205 0.57 -16.12 5.86
CA THR A 205 1.15 -14.83 6.20
C THR A 205 0.26 -14.14 7.24
N HIS A 206 0.88 -13.65 8.33
CA HIS A 206 0.14 -12.91 9.35
C HIS A 206 -0.49 -11.65 8.74
N PRO A 207 -1.79 -11.41 8.88
CA PRO A 207 -2.51 -10.37 8.13
C PRO A 207 -2.02 -8.95 8.41
N LEU A 208 -1.48 -8.69 9.60
CA LEU A 208 -0.95 -7.37 9.96
C LEU A 208 0.51 -7.14 9.53
N ILE A 209 1.16 -8.08 8.84
CA ILE A 209 2.55 -7.91 8.34
C ILE A 209 2.68 -8.41 6.89
N LEU A 210 1.80 -7.96 6.02
CA LEU A 210 1.80 -8.34 4.61
C LEU A 210 3.04 -7.76 3.90
N PRO A 211 3.86 -8.62 3.28
CA PRO A 211 5.06 -8.19 2.57
C PRO A 211 4.71 -7.54 1.23
N ARG A 212 5.58 -6.64 0.75
CA ARG A 212 5.39 -5.92 -0.50
C ARG A 212 6.68 -5.82 -1.31
N HIS A 213 6.55 -5.78 -2.62
CA HIS A 213 7.64 -5.46 -3.54
C HIS A 213 7.57 -3.99 -3.97
N ALA A 214 8.56 -3.20 -3.59
CA ALA A 214 8.61 -1.79 -4.02
C ALA A 214 8.85 -1.70 -5.53
N VAL A 215 8.05 -0.88 -6.19
CA VAL A 215 8.25 -0.40 -7.56
C VAL A 215 8.74 1.03 -7.45
N SER A 216 9.95 1.28 -7.91
CA SER A 216 10.63 2.57 -7.79
C SER A 216 10.98 3.14 -9.15
N PHE A 217 11.47 4.39 -9.16
CA PHE A 217 12.08 5.01 -10.33
C PHE A 217 13.11 4.06 -10.95
N GLY A 218 13.09 3.90 -12.26
CA GLY A 218 13.98 2.95 -12.96
C GLY A 218 13.47 1.51 -13.02
N THR A 219 12.40 1.14 -12.32
CA THR A 219 11.77 -0.17 -12.49
C THR A 219 11.10 -0.25 -13.86
N GLY A 220 11.83 -0.76 -14.86
CA GLY A 220 11.28 -1.07 -16.19
C GLY A 220 10.44 -2.36 -16.18
N ILE A 221 9.94 -2.76 -17.37
CA ILE A 221 9.14 -3.99 -17.54
C ILE A 221 9.91 -5.25 -17.10
N ALA A 222 11.19 -5.34 -17.44
CA ALA A 222 12.03 -6.48 -17.03
C ALA A 222 12.15 -6.55 -15.49
N GLY A 223 12.37 -5.42 -14.83
CA GLY A 223 12.40 -5.35 -13.37
C GLY A 223 11.06 -5.69 -12.72
N LEU A 224 9.95 -5.24 -13.31
CA LEU A 224 8.62 -5.61 -12.85
C LEU A 224 8.36 -7.11 -13.02
N PHE A 225 8.67 -7.67 -14.19
CA PHE A 225 8.55 -9.10 -14.42
C PHE A 225 9.37 -9.93 -13.43
N TRP A 226 10.61 -9.51 -13.15
CA TRP A 226 11.46 -10.18 -12.16
C TRP A 226 10.81 -10.18 -10.76
N LYS A 227 10.25 -9.06 -10.31
CA LYS A 227 9.53 -8.96 -9.03
C LYS A 227 8.30 -9.88 -8.98
N LEU A 228 7.57 -9.97 -10.10
CA LEU A 228 6.34 -10.75 -10.18
C LEU A 228 6.57 -12.26 -10.33
N ALA A 229 7.60 -12.67 -11.06
CA ALA A 229 7.78 -14.06 -11.45
C ALA A 229 8.97 -14.74 -10.74
N LEU A 230 10.10 -14.07 -10.64
CA LEU A 230 11.39 -14.68 -10.33
C LEU A 230 11.94 -14.31 -8.96
N GLN A 231 11.54 -13.16 -8.38
CA GLN A 231 12.12 -12.71 -7.11
C GLN A 231 11.85 -13.75 -6.02
N PRO A 232 12.90 -14.35 -5.42
CA PRO A 232 12.73 -15.24 -4.28
C PRO A 232 12.15 -14.47 -3.09
N GLY A 233 11.44 -15.16 -2.23
CA GLY A 233 10.98 -14.59 -0.96
C GLY A 233 12.17 -14.20 -0.09
N GLY A 234 12.08 -13.08 0.61
CA GLY A 234 12.98 -12.71 1.68
C GLY A 234 12.82 -13.64 2.88
N LYS A 235 13.69 -13.51 3.88
CA LYS A 235 13.47 -14.17 5.17
C LYS A 235 12.17 -13.63 5.79
N PRO A 236 11.43 -14.46 6.55
CA PRO A 236 10.30 -13.98 7.32
C PRO A 236 10.73 -12.84 8.25
N LEU A 237 9.84 -11.85 8.42
CA LEU A 237 10.08 -10.76 9.36
C LEU A 237 10.20 -11.31 10.79
N GLU A 238 11.35 -11.14 11.40
CA GLU A 238 11.55 -11.42 12.83
C GLU A 238 11.20 -10.15 13.61
N LEU A 239 10.10 -10.22 14.37
CA LEU A 239 9.67 -9.12 15.23
C LEU A 239 10.51 -9.12 16.50
N THR A 240 11.33 -8.12 16.67
CA THR A 240 12.07 -7.82 17.92
C THR A 240 11.21 -7.08 18.91
#